data_e733fbd177ced5d75ecdc40fd833d67f
#
_entry.id   e733fbd177ced5d75ecdc40fd833d67f
#
_cell.length_a   1.000
_cell.length_b   1.000
_cell.length_c   1.000
_cell.angle_alpha   90.00
_cell.angle_beta   90.00
_cell.angle_gamma   90.00
#
_symmetry.space_group_name_H-M   'P 1'
#
loop_
_entity.id
_entity.type
_entity.pdbx_description
1 polymer ?
#
loop_
_entity_poly.entity_id
_entity_poly.type
_entity_poly.pdbx_seq_one_letter_code
_entity_poly.pdbx_strand_id
1 'polypeptide(L)'
;MSEQEQPRPPLPPFDAETAAKKVRMAEDAWNTRNPERVALAYTRNSVWRNRSEFLSGREAIVQFLTRKWNKELDYRLIKELWAFHSNRIAVRFAYEWHDDSGNWFRSYGNENWEFDELGFMHRRIASINDLPIQEHDRKYHWPLGRRPDEHPGLSELGFEA
;
A
#
# COMPACT_ATOMS: atom_id res chain seq x y z
N MET A 1 -32.31 3.17 0.38
CA MET A 1 -31.40 4.22 -0.14
C MET A 1 -30.01 3.93 0.32
N SER A 2 -29.10 3.80 -0.61
CA SER A 2 -27.68 3.70 -0.26
C SER A 2 -27.18 5.09 0.09
N GLU A 3 -26.60 5.25 1.26
CA GLU A 3 -25.90 6.49 1.58
C GLU A 3 -24.71 6.63 0.62
N GLN A 4 -24.61 7.79 -0.04
CA GLN A 4 -23.42 8.10 -0.82
C GLN A 4 -22.27 8.35 0.13
N GLU A 5 -21.15 7.68 -0.11
CA GLU A 5 -19.95 7.93 0.64
C GLU A 5 -19.42 9.33 0.32
N GLN A 6 -18.85 9.98 1.33
CA GLN A 6 -18.21 11.27 1.15
C GLN A 6 -17.00 11.11 0.22
N PRO A 7 -16.75 12.08 -0.68
CA PRO A 7 -15.56 12.04 -1.53
C PRO A 7 -14.29 11.87 -0.68
N ARG A 8 -13.32 11.21 -1.29
CA ARG A 8 -12.00 10.95 -0.66
C ARG A 8 -10.92 11.68 -1.45
N PRO A 9 -10.76 12.99 -1.23
CA PRO A 9 -9.75 13.77 -1.95
C PRO A 9 -8.33 13.30 -1.65
N PRO A 10 -7.36 13.57 -2.55
CA PRO A 10 -7.51 14.23 -3.86
C PRO A 10 -8.34 13.43 -4.84
N LEU A 11 -9.09 14.14 -5.71
CA LEU A 11 -9.94 13.54 -6.72
C LEU A 11 -9.22 13.51 -8.08
N PRO A 12 -9.50 12.49 -8.93
CA PRO A 12 -8.99 12.55 -10.30
C PRO A 12 -9.65 13.66 -11.11
N PRO A 13 -9.01 14.19 -12.18
CA PRO A 13 -7.72 13.77 -12.69
C PRO A 13 -6.57 14.24 -11.80
N PHE A 14 -5.55 13.41 -11.68
CA PHE A 14 -4.41 13.72 -10.81
C PHE A 14 -3.37 14.56 -11.53
N ASP A 15 -2.65 15.38 -10.75
CA ASP A 15 -1.39 15.99 -11.14
C ASP A 15 -0.26 15.38 -10.28
N ALA A 16 0.97 15.86 -10.46
CA ALA A 16 2.11 15.31 -9.74
C ALA A 16 1.94 15.43 -8.22
N GLU A 17 1.44 16.56 -7.74
CA GLU A 17 1.24 16.81 -6.31
C GLU A 17 0.14 15.94 -5.73
N THR A 18 -1.02 15.88 -6.39
CA THR A 18 -2.17 15.12 -5.90
C THR A 18 -1.95 13.62 -6.01
N ALA A 19 -1.27 13.15 -7.06
CA ALA A 19 -0.88 11.74 -7.17
C ALA A 19 0.08 11.35 -6.05
N ALA A 20 1.10 12.17 -5.76
CA ALA A 20 2.03 11.92 -4.66
C ALA A 20 1.31 11.89 -3.31
N LYS A 21 0.33 12.75 -3.11
CA LYS A 21 -0.50 12.78 -1.90
C LYS A 21 -1.29 11.48 -1.74
N LYS A 22 -1.91 10.98 -2.82
CA LYS A 22 -2.62 9.69 -2.80
C LYS A 22 -1.69 8.55 -2.41
N VAL A 23 -0.47 8.55 -2.95
CA VAL A 23 0.53 7.51 -2.63
C VAL A 23 0.88 7.54 -1.15
N ARG A 24 1.14 8.73 -0.60
CA ARG A 24 1.47 8.87 0.82
C ARG A 24 0.31 8.46 1.73
N MET A 25 -0.91 8.84 1.37
CA MET A 25 -2.11 8.44 2.11
C MET A 25 -2.25 6.92 2.16
N ALA A 26 -2.01 6.24 1.04
CA ALA A 26 -2.06 4.77 0.99
C ALA A 26 -0.97 4.15 1.86
N GLU A 27 0.26 4.65 1.76
CA GLU A 27 1.36 4.19 2.62
C GLU A 27 1.00 4.33 4.09
N ASP A 28 0.49 5.49 4.50
CA ASP A 28 0.13 5.75 5.89
C ASP A 28 -1.00 4.83 6.37
N ALA A 29 -2.02 4.61 5.54
CA ALA A 29 -3.13 3.72 5.88
C ALA A 29 -2.65 2.28 6.07
N TRP A 30 -1.84 1.76 5.14
CA TRP A 30 -1.33 0.39 5.23
C TRP A 30 -0.40 0.20 6.43
N ASN A 31 0.39 1.21 6.78
CA ASN A 31 1.27 1.18 7.95
C ASN A 31 0.49 1.17 9.28
N THR A 32 -0.80 1.47 9.30
CA THR A 32 -1.63 1.27 10.49
C THR A 32 -1.85 -0.21 10.79
N ARG A 33 -1.73 -1.07 9.78
CA ARG A 33 -2.00 -2.51 9.87
C ARG A 33 -3.43 -2.77 10.36
N ASN A 34 -4.35 -1.89 10.00
CA ASN A 34 -5.75 -1.97 10.35
C ASN A 34 -6.56 -2.30 9.10
N PRO A 35 -7.01 -3.56 8.90
CA PRO A 35 -7.71 -3.97 7.69
C PRO A 35 -8.97 -3.17 7.39
N GLU A 36 -9.77 -2.87 8.38
CA GLU A 36 -11.02 -2.14 8.21
C GLU A 36 -10.75 -0.71 7.74
N ARG A 37 -9.73 -0.07 8.30
CA ARG A 37 -9.35 1.29 7.92
C ARG A 37 -8.83 1.34 6.48
N VAL A 38 -7.99 0.39 6.11
CA VAL A 38 -7.45 0.31 4.75
C VAL A 38 -8.59 0.09 3.75
N ALA A 39 -9.53 -0.80 4.05
CA ALA A 39 -10.62 -1.15 3.15
C ALA A 39 -11.49 0.06 2.78
N LEU A 40 -11.57 1.08 3.62
CA LEU A 40 -12.38 2.29 3.37
C LEU A 40 -11.86 3.12 2.18
N ALA A 41 -10.63 2.93 1.75
CA ALA A 41 -10.06 3.62 0.59
C ALA A 41 -10.52 3.04 -0.76
N TYR A 42 -11.17 1.90 -0.74
CA TYR A 42 -11.56 1.13 -1.91
C TYR A 42 -13.06 1.15 -2.10
N THR A 43 -13.51 1.08 -3.37
CA THR A 43 -14.95 0.98 -3.65
C THR A 43 -15.51 -0.33 -3.10
N ARG A 44 -16.82 -0.37 -2.84
CA ARG A 44 -17.48 -1.57 -2.32
C ARG A 44 -17.37 -2.76 -3.27
N ASN A 45 -17.20 -2.50 -4.57
CA ASN A 45 -17.03 -3.51 -5.62
C ASN A 45 -15.60 -3.53 -6.17
N SER A 46 -14.64 -3.04 -5.42
CA SER A 46 -13.24 -2.97 -5.84
C SER A 46 -12.71 -4.37 -6.18
N VAL A 47 -11.84 -4.43 -7.18
CA VAL A 47 -11.19 -5.69 -7.59
C VAL A 47 -9.69 -5.57 -7.42
N TRP A 48 -9.09 -6.64 -6.93
CA TRP A 48 -7.66 -6.74 -6.69
C TRP A 48 -7.08 -7.98 -7.35
N ARG A 49 -5.88 -7.84 -7.87
CA ARG A 49 -4.94 -8.94 -7.96
C ARG A 49 -3.76 -8.60 -7.07
N ASN A 50 -3.47 -9.46 -6.10
CA ASN A 50 -2.29 -9.33 -5.25
C ASN A 50 -1.45 -10.59 -5.43
N ARG A 51 -0.27 -10.46 -6.04
CA ARG A 51 0.51 -11.62 -6.49
C ARG A 51 -0.34 -12.44 -7.47
N SER A 52 -0.73 -13.64 -7.11
CA SER A 52 -1.62 -14.50 -7.90
C SER A 52 -2.99 -14.71 -7.25
N GLU A 53 -3.29 -13.95 -6.21
CA GLU A 53 -4.59 -14.02 -5.55
C GLU A 53 -5.52 -12.92 -6.09
N PHE A 54 -6.75 -13.30 -6.41
CA PHE A 54 -7.78 -12.39 -6.93
C PHE A 54 -8.88 -12.25 -5.88
N LEU A 55 -9.27 -11.01 -5.60
CA LEU A 55 -10.35 -10.76 -4.64
C LEU A 55 -11.21 -9.58 -5.08
N SER A 56 -12.43 -9.53 -4.55
CA SER A 56 -13.40 -8.50 -4.87
C SER A 56 -14.17 -8.08 -3.62
N GLY A 57 -14.31 -6.77 -3.44
CA GLY A 57 -15.10 -6.17 -2.39
C GLY A 57 -14.34 -5.96 -1.08
N ARG A 58 -14.88 -5.07 -0.25
CA ARG A 58 -14.23 -4.66 1.00
C ARG A 58 -14.09 -5.81 2.00
N GLU A 59 -15.08 -6.69 2.09
CA GLU A 59 -15.01 -7.83 3.01
C GLU A 59 -13.84 -8.75 2.68
N ALA A 60 -13.66 -9.07 1.38
CA ALA A 60 -12.52 -9.86 0.92
C ALA A 60 -11.20 -9.16 1.19
N ILE A 61 -11.14 -7.84 1.02
CA ILE A 61 -9.96 -7.03 1.34
C ILE A 61 -9.62 -7.13 2.84
N VAL A 62 -10.61 -6.99 3.71
CA VAL A 62 -10.41 -7.10 5.17
C VAL A 62 -9.88 -8.48 5.54
N GLN A 63 -10.45 -9.55 4.97
CA GLN A 63 -10.01 -10.92 5.23
C GLN A 63 -8.56 -11.12 4.74
N PHE A 64 -8.23 -10.64 3.56
CA PHE A 64 -6.88 -10.71 3.01
C PHE A 64 -5.87 -9.98 3.92
N LEU A 65 -6.17 -8.76 4.32
CA LEU A 65 -5.27 -7.95 5.13
C LEU A 65 -5.11 -8.51 6.54
N THR A 66 -6.16 -9.11 7.08
CA THR A 66 -6.10 -9.78 8.38
C THR A 66 -5.10 -10.94 8.33
N ARG A 67 -5.16 -11.78 7.29
CA ARG A 67 -4.19 -12.86 7.09
C ARG A 67 -2.76 -12.32 6.90
N LYS A 68 -2.64 -11.26 6.11
CA LYS A 68 -1.35 -10.64 5.81
C LYS A 68 -0.64 -10.18 7.09
N TRP A 69 -1.31 -9.40 7.94
CA TRP A 69 -0.67 -8.82 9.11
C TRP A 69 -0.62 -9.76 10.32
N ASN A 70 -1.32 -10.90 10.27
CA ASN A 70 -1.08 -11.99 11.19
C ASN A 70 0.21 -12.75 10.85
N LYS A 71 0.61 -12.75 9.58
CA LYS A 71 1.82 -13.41 9.09
C LYS A 71 3.02 -12.48 9.05
N GLU A 72 2.82 -11.25 8.55
CA GLU A 72 3.89 -10.28 8.32
C GLU A 72 4.01 -9.36 9.52
N LEU A 73 4.89 -9.72 10.45
CA LEU A 73 5.06 -9.03 11.74
C LEU A 73 6.05 -7.88 11.60
N ASP A 74 5.87 -6.85 12.46
CA ASP A 74 6.70 -5.65 12.46
C ASP A 74 6.76 -4.96 11.10
N TYR A 75 5.69 -4.99 10.34
CA TYR A 75 5.54 -4.51 8.98
C TYR A 75 5.77 -3.00 8.87
N ARG A 76 6.67 -2.60 7.95
CA ARG A 76 6.95 -1.20 7.62
C ARG A 76 7.06 -1.05 6.11
N LEU A 77 6.27 -0.15 5.57
CA LEU A 77 6.07 0.03 4.13
C LEU A 77 6.50 1.43 3.70
N ILE A 78 7.19 1.50 2.57
CA ILE A 78 7.44 2.76 1.86
C ILE A 78 6.95 2.63 0.44
N LYS A 79 6.14 3.61 0.01
CA LYS A 79 5.66 3.70 -1.38
C LYS A 79 6.26 4.93 -2.05
N GLU A 80 6.41 4.85 -3.37
CA GLU A 80 6.91 5.96 -4.19
C GLU A 80 6.06 6.07 -5.45
N LEU A 81 5.63 7.30 -5.76
CA LEU A 81 4.95 7.58 -7.02
C LEU A 81 5.91 7.30 -8.17
N TRP A 82 5.49 6.46 -9.12
CA TRP A 82 6.28 6.18 -10.31
C TRP A 82 5.78 6.97 -11.52
N ALA A 83 4.46 6.93 -11.77
CA ALA A 83 3.82 7.66 -12.87
C ALA A 83 2.33 7.80 -12.59
N PHE A 84 1.70 8.72 -13.29
CA PHE A 84 0.25 8.90 -13.20
C PHE A 84 -0.30 9.36 -14.55
N HIS A 85 -1.57 9.10 -14.77
CA HIS A 85 -2.30 9.58 -15.94
C HIS A 85 -3.79 9.53 -15.65
N SER A 86 -4.46 10.70 -15.74
CA SER A 86 -5.90 10.80 -15.51
C SER A 86 -6.31 10.27 -14.12
N ASN A 87 -7.03 9.15 -14.04
CA ASN A 87 -7.46 8.52 -12.78
C ASN A 87 -6.60 7.32 -12.38
N ARG A 88 -5.40 7.19 -12.97
CA ARG A 88 -4.49 6.06 -12.74
C ARG A 88 -3.19 6.51 -12.11
N ILE A 89 -2.68 5.69 -11.20
CA ILE A 89 -1.39 5.92 -10.55
C ILE A 89 -0.60 4.62 -10.56
N ALA A 90 0.66 4.69 -11.02
CA ALA A 90 1.61 3.59 -10.93
C ALA A 90 2.55 3.87 -9.75
N VAL A 91 2.79 2.85 -8.94
CA VAL A 91 3.54 2.96 -7.68
C VAL A 91 4.57 1.86 -7.61
N ARG A 92 5.79 2.20 -7.18
CA ARG A 92 6.70 1.17 -6.68
C ARG A 92 6.72 1.23 -5.15
N PHE A 93 6.93 0.07 -4.52
CA PHE A 93 6.97 0.01 -3.07
C PHE A 93 7.89 -1.11 -2.60
N ALA A 94 8.28 -1.00 -1.34
CA ALA A 94 8.96 -2.08 -0.65
C ALA A 94 8.54 -2.07 0.81
N TYR A 95 8.55 -3.24 1.44
CA TYR A 95 8.25 -3.33 2.86
C TYR A 95 9.12 -4.39 3.53
N GLU A 96 9.41 -4.14 4.80
CA GLU A 96 10.16 -5.09 5.62
C GLU A 96 9.25 -5.69 6.67
N TRP A 97 9.44 -6.98 6.93
CA TRP A 97 8.64 -7.74 7.87
C TRP A 97 9.38 -9.01 8.27
N HIS A 98 8.94 -9.64 9.35
CA HIS A 98 9.43 -10.96 9.71
C HIS A 98 8.26 -11.91 9.97
N ASP A 99 8.53 -13.21 9.88
CA ASP A 99 7.55 -14.24 10.24
C ASP A 99 7.62 -14.55 11.75
N ASP A 100 6.80 -15.48 12.21
CA ASP A 100 6.74 -15.88 13.62
C ASP A 100 7.96 -16.68 14.10
N SER A 101 8.84 -17.06 13.17
CA SER A 101 10.11 -17.73 13.49
C SER A 101 11.30 -16.77 13.46
N GLY A 102 11.05 -15.47 13.26
CA GLY A 102 12.10 -14.44 13.25
C GLY A 102 12.86 -14.35 11.94
N ASN A 103 12.35 -14.91 10.85
CA ASN A 103 12.96 -14.76 9.53
C ASN A 103 12.53 -13.45 8.91
N TRP A 104 13.51 -12.60 8.56
CA TRP A 104 13.25 -11.28 7.98
C TRP A 104 13.20 -11.32 6.46
N PHE A 105 12.37 -10.44 5.90
CA PHE A 105 12.19 -10.29 4.46
C PHE A 105 12.10 -8.81 4.09
N ARG A 106 12.57 -8.48 2.89
CA ARG A 106 12.20 -7.24 2.21
C ARG A 106 11.46 -7.63 0.96
N SER A 107 10.22 -7.15 0.86
CA SER A 107 9.34 -7.47 -0.27
C SER A 107 9.29 -6.26 -1.19
N TYR A 108 9.60 -6.48 -2.47
CA TYR A 108 9.60 -5.44 -3.50
C TYR A 108 8.36 -5.57 -4.36
N GLY A 109 7.69 -4.46 -4.62
CA GLY A 109 6.48 -4.49 -5.41
C GLY A 109 6.33 -3.33 -6.36
N ASN A 110 5.52 -3.59 -7.39
CA ASN A 110 4.99 -2.59 -8.29
C ASN A 110 3.49 -2.77 -8.34
N GLU A 111 2.76 -1.67 -8.32
CA GLU A 111 1.31 -1.76 -8.37
C GLU A 111 0.72 -0.68 -9.26
N ASN A 112 -0.43 -1.01 -9.82
CA ASN A 112 -1.23 -0.11 -10.66
C ASN A 112 -2.56 0.14 -9.96
N TRP A 113 -2.94 1.40 -9.87
CA TRP A 113 -4.18 1.84 -9.24
C TRP A 113 -5.08 2.54 -10.24
N GLU A 114 -6.38 2.33 -10.09
CA GLU A 114 -7.39 3.07 -10.83
C GLU A 114 -8.48 3.52 -9.86
N PHE A 115 -8.86 4.80 -9.94
CA PHE A 115 -9.79 5.45 -9.01
C PHE A 115 -11.10 5.78 -9.71
N ASP A 116 -12.18 5.82 -8.93
CA ASP A 116 -13.44 6.42 -9.38
C ASP A 116 -13.41 7.95 -9.21
N GLU A 117 -14.47 8.62 -9.65
CA GLU A 117 -14.56 10.08 -9.61
C GLU A 117 -14.66 10.66 -8.19
N LEU A 118 -15.03 9.84 -7.21
CA LEU A 118 -15.09 10.24 -5.80
C LEU A 118 -13.77 10.04 -5.05
N GLY A 119 -12.73 9.52 -5.75
CA GLY A 119 -11.41 9.33 -5.15
C GLY A 119 -11.21 7.99 -4.45
N PHE A 120 -12.12 7.04 -4.64
CA PHE A 120 -11.96 5.67 -4.14
C PHE A 120 -11.29 4.80 -5.20
N MET A 121 -10.41 3.91 -4.76
CA MET A 121 -9.74 2.99 -5.67
C MET A 121 -10.66 1.82 -5.99
N HIS A 122 -10.92 1.59 -7.28
CA HIS A 122 -11.77 0.48 -7.70
C HIS A 122 -11.01 -0.68 -8.32
N ARG A 123 -9.74 -0.48 -8.64
CA ARG A 123 -8.88 -1.55 -9.16
C ARG A 123 -7.47 -1.39 -8.62
N ARG A 124 -6.93 -2.49 -8.12
CA ARG A 124 -5.53 -2.56 -7.67
C ARG A 124 -4.90 -3.84 -8.23
N ILE A 125 -3.77 -3.68 -8.90
CA ILE A 125 -3.01 -4.81 -9.45
C ILE A 125 -1.60 -4.72 -8.91
N ALA A 126 -1.18 -5.70 -8.10
CA ALA A 126 0.12 -5.68 -7.45
C ALA A 126 0.92 -6.94 -7.71
N SER A 127 2.16 -6.76 -8.15
CA SER A 127 3.15 -7.82 -8.31
C SER A 127 4.23 -7.62 -7.24
N ILE A 128 4.58 -8.68 -6.52
CA ILE A 128 5.46 -8.59 -5.35
C ILE A 128 6.43 -9.77 -5.35
N ASN A 129 7.69 -9.48 -5.05
CA ASN A 129 8.74 -10.48 -4.87
C ASN A 129 9.34 -10.35 -3.48
N ASP A 130 9.52 -11.47 -2.79
CA ASP A 130 10.09 -11.48 -1.44
C ASP A 130 11.59 -11.81 -1.52
N LEU A 131 12.38 -11.02 -0.80
CA LEU A 131 13.82 -11.26 -0.64
C LEU A 131 14.10 -11.58 0.83
N PRO A 132 14.58 -12.80 1.16
CA PRO A 132 15.07 -13.07 2.51
C PRO A 132 16.27 -12.17 2.84
N ILE A 133 16.25 -11.55 4.02
CA ILE A 133 17.35 -10.70 4.49
C ILE A 133 17.72 -11.12 5.92
N GLN A 134 18.86 -10.61 6.38
CA GLN A 134 19.20 -10.71 7.80
C GLN A 134 18.60 -9.51 8.54
N GLU A 135 18.37 -9.64 9.82
CA GLU A 135 17.84 -8.54 10.64
C GLU A 135 18.72 -7.29 10.52
N HIS A 136 20.05 -7.46 10.47
CA HIS A 136 20.99 -6.35 10.35
C HIS A 136 20.98 -5.69 8.97
N ASP A 137 20.31 -6.29 7.97
CA ASP A 137 20.16 -5.70 6.64
C ASP A 137 18.97 -4.76 6.54
N ARG A 138 18.19 -4.64 7.61
CA ARG A 138 16.99 -3.77 7.63
C ARG A 138 17.41 -2.30 7.41
N LYS A 139 16.56 -1.62 6.63
CA LYS A 139 16.74 -0.20 6.29
C LYS A 139 15.61 0.68 6.82
N TYR A 140 14.48 0.07 7.22
CA TYR A 140 13.27 0.80 7.63
C TYR A 140 13.24 0.89 9.15
N HIS A 141 13.70 2.04 9.66
CA HIS A 141 13.94 2.26 11.08
C HIS A 141 13.06 3.39 11.63
N TRP A 142 11.82 3.07 11.92
CA TRP A 142 10.93 3.94 12.68
C TRP A 142 10.05 3.08 13.58
N PRO A 143 9.47 3.66 14.67
CA PRO A 143 8.48 2.94 15.46
C PRO A 143 7.30 2.52 14.58
N LEU A 144 6.65 1.40 14.89
CA LEU A 144 5.52 0.91 14.10
C LEU A 144 4.47 2.01 13.90
N GLY A 145 3.85 1.99 12.72
CA GLY A 145 2.87 2.98 12.32
C GLY A 145 3.39 3.85 11.19
N ARG A 146 2.93 5.08 11.15
CA ARG A 146 3.26 6.03 10.09
C ARG A 146 4.76 6.32 10.03
N ARG A 147 5.32 6.26 8.82
CA ARG A 147 6.72 6.65 8.59
C ARG A 147 6.87 8.16 8.87
N PRO A 148 7.83 8.57 9.74
CA PRO A 148 8.10 9.99 9.94
C PRO A 148 8.51 10.69 8.65
N ASP A 149 8.15 11.96 8.51
CA ASP A 149 8.45 12.72 7.29
C ASP A 149 9.96 12.83 7.03
N GLU A 150 10.78 12.87 8.09
CA GLU A 150 12.24 12.93 8.00
C GLU A 150 12.92 11.60 7.68
N HIS A 151 12.19 10.47 7.77
CA HIS A 151 12.76 9.18 7.37
C HIS A 151 12.86 9.12 5.83
N PRO A 152 14.02 8.71 5.29
CA PRO A 152 14.22 8.69 3.84
C PRO A 152 13.19 7.80 3.14
N GLY A 153 12.82 8.20 1.92
CA GLY A 153 12.00 7.41 1.00
C GLY A 153 12.84 6.42 0.21
N LEU A 154 12.19 5.67 -0.68
CA LEU A 154 12.87 4.61 -1.44
C LEU A 154 14.03 5.14 -2.28
N SER A 155 13.84 6.25 -2.99
CA SER A 155 14.90 6.83 -3.83
C SER A 155 16.09 7.28 -3.02
N GLU A 156 15.86 7.79 -1.80
CA GLU A 156 16.92 8.27 -0.90
C GLU A 156 17.66 7.12 -0.24
N LEU A 157 16.98 6.00 0.04
CA LEU A 157 17.61 4.81 0.61
C LEU A 157 18.47 4.06 -0.39
N GLY A 158 18.24 4.29 -1.69
CA GLY A 158 19.01 3.66 -2.75
C GLY A 158 18.21 2.61 -3.52
N PHE A 159 18.79 2.16 -4.64
CA PHE A 159 18.12 1.27 -5.59
C PHE A 159 17.68 -0.06 -4.97
N GLU A 160 18.43 -0.55 -4.00
CA GLU A 160 18.17 -1.85 -3.35
C GLU A 160 17.26 -1.77 -2.12
N ALA A 161 16.72 -0.59 -1.85
CA ALA A 161 15.83 -0.42 -0.70
C ALA A 161 14.41 -0.86 -0.99
#